data_e6faecf9822b0004605d603933e35de7
#
_entry.id   e6faecf9822b0004605d603933e35de7
#
_cell.length_a   1.000
_cell.length_b   1.000
_cell.length_c   1.000
_cell.angle_alpha   90.00
_cell.angle_beta   90.00
_cell.angle_gamma   90.00
#
_symmetry.space_group_name_H-M   'P 1'
#
loop_
_entity.id
_entity.type
_entity.pdbx_description
1 polymer ?
#
loop_
_entity_poly.entity_id
_entity_poly.type
_entity_poly.pdbx_seq_one_letter_code
_entity_poly.pdbx_strand_id
1 'polypeptide(L)'
;MAQIWEYVKIAIANIKSNRNRSILTMLGIIMGISSVIMVISIGNGVKNQVSSEMGTMDAGQVGIYLKDSEHGDDILFTQEDFEAIREKVPNVKGVTTHIDVDGYVRGPKGSESAYVDGSSELLQYYFAGDEMMAGRYFTAADCESANKVCVVGEKGAKAIYGTADVVGKTLDLTINGITQELTIIGVRAAYSGALFALLMGDEMDVEMPITVLGAYYGFDTDDNTFFYVVGETAEDVEQIAEDSIRLLETRYGVRGEDRFGIEKASTDVDMFSNILNIVTVFVSFVAMISLAVGGVGVMNIMFVSVSERTREIGIRKALGAKTKSIMMQFLAEAAIITLLGGVIGIVLGSTLAMVVCGIMGFAAEVKISTVLLATMFSSAIGIFFGMYPAKKAASLPPIEALRHV
;
A
#
# COMPACT_ATOMS: atom_id res chain seq x y z
N MET A 1 -38.77 22.29 8.27
CA MET A 1 -37.62 22.78 7.48
C MET A 1 -37.27 24.24 7.79
N ALA A 2 -38.20 25.18 7.91
CA ALA A 2 -37.92 26.60 8.20
C ALA A 2 -37.14 26.82 9.53
N GLN A 3 -37.47 26.11 10.60
CA GLN A 3 -36.78 26.24 11.91
C GLN A 3 -35.30 25.76 11.87
N ILE A 4 -34.98 24.71 11.10
CA ILE A 4 -33.61 24.24 10.98
C ILE A 4 -32.76 25.27 10.24
N TRP A 5 -33.30 25.90 9.20
CA TRP A 5 -32.62 26.96 8.46
C TRP A 5 -32.33 28.21 9.31
N GLU A 6 -33.22 28.55 10.22
CA GLU A 6 -32.97 29.62 11.19
C GLU A 6 -31.82 29.26 12.15
N TYR A 7 -31.79 28.03 12.67
CA TYR A 7 -30.67 27.58 13.51
C TYR A 7 -29.32 27.63 12.77
N VAL A 8 -29.31 27.27 11.49
CA VAL A 8 -28.09 27.36 10.64
C VAL A 8 -27.62 28.81 10.47
N LYS A 9 -28.57 29.77 10.21
CA LYS A 9 -28.22 31.20 10.09
C LYS A 9 -27.66 31.76 11.41
N ILE A 10 -28.28 31.44 12.51
CA ILE A 10 -27.83 31.88 13.86
C ILE A 10 -26.44 31.32 14.15
N ALA A 11 -26.18 30.02 13.86
CA ALA A 11 -24.89 29.41 14.09
C ALA A 11 -23.78 30.06 13.27
N ILE A 12 -24.03 30.31 11.97
CA ILE A 12 -23.05 30.99 11.09
C ILE A 12 -22.76 32.41 11.56
N ALA A 13 -23.78 33.17 12.02
CA ALA A 13 -23.60 34.50 12.55
C ALA A 13 -22.72 34.48 13.82
N ASN A 14 -22.92 33.48 14.68
CA ASN A 14 -22.16 33.30 15.92
C ASN A 14 -20.69 32.94 15.65
N ILE A 15 -20.43 32.08 14.68
CA ILE A 15 -19.08 31.74 14.22
C ILE A 15 -18.35 32.99 13.71
N LYS A 16 -19.06 33.86 12.95
CA LYS A 16 -18.50 35.13 12.46
C LYS A 16 -18.18 36.13 13.53
N SER A 17 -18.97 36.20 14.60
CA SER A 17 -18.75 37.15 15.70
C SER A 17 -17.56 36.74 16.59
N ASN A 18 -17.28 35.44 16.73
CA ASN A 18 -16.22 34.90 17.58
C ASN A 18 -15.18 34.08 16.79
N ARG A 19 -14.63 34.67 15.71
CA ARG A 19 -13.77 33.97 14.71
C ARG A 19 -12.60 33.24 15.32
N ASN A 20 -11.80 33.88 16.14
CA ASN A 20 -10.56 33.28 16.69
C ASN A 20 -10.86 32.05 17.54
N ARG A 21 -11.91 32.09 18.34
CA ARG A 21 -12.33 30.98 19.19
C ARG A 21 -12.86 29.81 18.35
N SER A 22 -13.71 30.10 17.38
CA SER A 22 -14.27 29.10 16.47
C SER A 22 -13.17 28.40 15.61
N ILE A 23 -12.19 29.17 15.12
CA ILE A 23 -11.06 28.62 14.36
C ILE A 23 -10.23 27.70 15.24
N LEU A 24 -9.88 28.11 16.45
CA LEU A 24 -9.06 27.31 17.36
C LEU A 24 -9.72 25.96 17.70
N THR A 25 -11.04 25.94 17.83
CA THR A 25 -11.82 24.72 18.09
C THR A 25 -11.90 23.83 16.87
N MET A 26 -12.21 24.43 15.72
CA MET A 26 -12.26 23.69 14.47
C MET A 26 -10.89 23.06 14.12
N LEU A 27 -9.78 23.69 14.55
CA LEU A 27 -8.43 23.22 14.22
C LEU A 27 -8.15 21.79 14.72
N GLY A 28 -8.62 21.44 15.93
CA GLY A 28 -8.52 20.07 16.44
C GLY A 28 -9.32 19.07 15.62
N ILE A 29 -10.53 19.46 15.17
CA ILE A 29 -11.37 18.62 14.33
C ILE A 29 -10.78 18.51 12.91
N ILE A 30 -10.33 19.62 12.34
CA ILE A 30 -9.69 19.68 11.04
C ILE A 30 -8.47 18.76 11.01
N MET A 31 -7.58 18.89 11.99
CA MET A 31 -6.37 18.04 12.07
C MET A 31 -6.74 16.56 12.23
N GLY A 32 -7.67 16.23 13.10
CA GLY A 32 -8.09 14.84 13.31
C GLY A 32 -8.66 14.21 12.03
N ILE A 33 -9.58 14.90 11.35
CA ILE A 33 -10.22 14.40 10.14
C ILE A 33 -9.25 14.38 8.95
N SER A 34 -8.43 15.43 8.81
CA SER A 34 -7.44 15.45 7.71
C SER A 34 -6.42 14.33 7.83
N SER A 35 -5.98 13.99 9.05
CA SER A 35 -5.07 12.87 9.27
C SER A 35 -5.71 11.53 8.89
N VAL A 36 -6.96 11.29 9.29
CA VAL A 36 -7.68 10.05 8.93
C VAL A 36 -7.83 9.92 7.43
N ILE A 37 -8.35 10.97 6.78
CA ILE A 37 -8.57 10.98 5.33
C ILE A 37 -7.25 10.79 4.58
N MET A 38 -6.19 11.51 4.98
CA MET A 38 -4.88 11.42 4.37
C MET A 38 -4.33 9.98 4.42
N VAL A 39 -4.30 9.38 5.61
CA VAL A 39 -3.71 8.05 5.81
C VAL A 39 -4.50 6.96 5.10
N ILE A 40 -5.85 6.99 5.20
CA ILE A 40 -6.69 6.00 4.51
C ILE A 40 -6.54 6.15 2.99
N SER A 41 -6.49 7.39 2.47
CA SER A 41 -6.38 7.63 1.03
C SER A 41 -5.01 7.22 0.48
N ILE A 42 -3.92 7.46 1.23
CA ILE A 42 -2.58 6.98 0.89
C ILE A 42 -2.55 5.45 0.94
N GLY A 43 -3.06 4.84 2.02
CA GLY A 43 -3.10 3.38 2.18
C GLY A 43 -3.86 2.68 1.04
N ASN A 44 -5.02 3.23 0.64
CA ASN A 44 -5.76 2.71 -0.51
C ASN A 44 -4.98 2.89 -1.83
N GLY A 45 -4.34 4.05 -2.02
CA GLY A 45 -3.51 4.33 -3.20
C GLY A 45 -2.34 3.35 -3.32
N VAL A 46 -1.61 3.13 -2.22
CA VAL A 46 -0.51 2.15 -2.16
C VAL A 46 -1.03 0.74 -2.44
N LYS A 47 -2.14 0.33 -1.79
CA LYS A 47 -2.74 -0.99 -2.02
C LYS A 47 -3.11 -1.22 -3.48
N ASN A 48 -3.74 -0.24 -4.12
CA ASN A 48 -4.11 -0.36 -5.53
C ASN A 48 -2.89 -0.41 -6.43
N GLN A 49 -1.85 0.38 -6.12
CA GLN A 49 -0.61 0.38 -6.88
C GLN A 49 0.09 -0.98 -6.78
N VAL A 50 0.25 -1.52 -5.56
CA VAL A 50 0.81 -2.86 -5.34
C VAL A 50 0.00 -3.91 -6.08
N SER A 51 -1.33 -3.91 -5.91
CA SER A 51 -2.20 -4.89 -6.60
C SER A 51 -2.11 -4.77 -8.12
N SER A 52 -1.93 -3.57 -8.67
CA SER A 52 -1.78 -3.35 -10.10
C SER A 52 -0.41 -3.82 -10.61
N GLU A 53 0.66 -3.52 -9.88
CA GLU A 53 2.01 -3.93 -10.25
C GLU A 53 2.21 -5.44 -10.11
N MET A 54 1.81 -6.02 -8.97
CA MET A 54 1.93 -7.46 -8.75
C MET A 54 0.91 -8.30 -9.54
N GLY A 55 -0.26 -7.75 -9.86
CA GLY A 55 -1.23 -8.43 -10.73
C GLY A 55 -0.72 -8.62 -12.17
N THR A 56 0.26 -7.83 -12.60
CA THR A 56 0.96 -8.08 -13.87
C THR A 56 2.04 -9.16 -13.73
N MET A 57 2.57 -9.41 -12.53
CA MET A 57 3.54 -10.47 -12.25
C MET A 57 2.85 -11.84 -12.08
N ASP A 58 1.58 -11.90 -11.68
CA ASP A 58 0.80 -13.12 -11.43
C ASP A 58 0.29 -13.79 -12.75
N ALA A 59 0.85 -13.39 -13.89
CA ALA A 59 0.39 -13.82 -15.21
C ALA A 59 0.80 -15.26 -15.56
N GLY A 60 0.37 -16.22 -14.74
CA GLY A 60 0.47 -17.63 -15.07
C GLY A 60 1.64 -18.38 -14.43
N GLN A 61 2.10 -17.97 -13.25
CA GLN A 61 3.14 -18.68 -12.53
C GLN A 61 2.81 -18.91 -11.06
N VAL A 62 3.43 -19.93 -10.47
CA VAL A 62 3.31 -20.29 -9.07
C VAL A 62 4.65 -20.81 -8.53
N GLY A 63 5.07 -20.29 -7.38
CA GLY A 63 6.19 -20.81 -6.63
C GLY A 63 5.81 -22.05 -5.82
N ILE A 64 6.65 -23.07 -5.84
CA ILE A 64 6.52 -24.24 -4.99
C ILE A 64 7.78 -24.31 -4.14
N TYR A 65 7.59 -24.40 -2.82
CA TYR A 65 8.68 -24.43 -1.85
C TYR A 65 8.54 -25.56 -0.86
N LEU A 66 9.67 -25.95 -0.29
CA LEU A 66 9.71 -26.91 0.78
C LEU A 66 9.43 -26.20 2.10
N LYS A 67 8.38 -26.62 2.80
CA LYS A 67 8.11 -26.15 4.17
C LYS A 67 9.18 -26.69 5.11
N ASP A 68 9.67 -25.86 6.03
CA ASP A 68 10.61 -26.29 7.07
C ASP A 68 10.10 -27.56 7.77
N SER A 69 10.85 -28.62 7.66
CA SER A 69 10.49 -29.90 8.24
C SER A 69 11.19 -30.09 9.58
N GLU A 70 10.43 -30.25 10.65
CA GLU A 70 10.94 -30.77 11.93
C GLU A 70 11.55 -32.20 11.81
N HIS A 71 11.57 -32.79 10.61
CA HIS A 71 11.85 -34.20 10.37
C HIS A 71 13.24 -34.50 9.77
N GLY A 72 14.06 -33.47 9.48
CA GLY A 72 15.47 -33.70 9.14
C GLY A 72 15.77 -34.45 7.83
N ASP A 73 14.77 -34.67 6.96
CA ASP A 73 14.96 -35.24 5.64
C ASP A 73 15.18 -34.10 4.65
N ASP A 74 16.39 -34.01 4.12
CA ASP A 74 16.78 -33.02 3.12
C ASP A 74 16.19 -33.40 1.75
N ILE A 75 14.90 -33.12 1.53
CA ILE A 75 14.31 -33.19 0.21
C ILE A 75 14.84 -31.97 -0.59
N LEU A 76 15.46 -32.23 -1.71
CA LEU A 76 15.88 -31.19 -2.66
C LEU A 76 15.20 -31.47 -3.99
N PHE A 77 14.69 -30.43 -4.61
CA PHE A 77 14.08 -30.56 -5.93
C PHE A 77 15.15 -30.76 -6.98
N THR A 78 14.95 -31.76 -7.81
CA THR A 78 15.92 -32.15 -8.83
C THR A 78 15.40 -31.80 -10.24
N GLN A 79 16.30 -31.79 -11.22
CA GLN A 79 15.94 -31.61 -12.63
C GLN A 79 14.92 -32.66 -13.11
N GLU A 80 15.00 -33.92 -12.58
CA GLU A 80 14.02 -34.94 -12.87
C GLU A 80 12.61 -34.62 -12.37
N ASP A 81 12.48 -33.86 -11.29
CA ASP A 81 11.20 -33.40 -10.78
C ASP A 81 10.60 -32.35 -11.71
N PHE A 82 11.44 -31.43 -12.21
CA PHE A 82 11.02 -30.40 -13.15
C PHE A 82 10.55 -31.00 -14.48
N GLU A 83 11.28 -32.00 -14.99
CA GLU A 83 10.86 -32.73 -16.16
C GLU A 83 9.56 -33.50 -15.96
N ALA A 84 9.41 -34.15 -14.78
CA ALA A 84 8.21 -34.89 -14.46
C ALA A 84 6.98 -33.96 -14.33
N ILE A 85 7.13 -32.75 -13.79
CA ILE A 85 6.06 -31.74 -13.73
C ILE A 85 5.70 -31.31 -15.15
N ARG A 86 6.69 -30.97 -15.98
CA ARG A 86 6.46 -30.51 -17.36
C ARG A 86 5.77 -31.58 -18.24
N GLU A 87 6.06 -32.87 -18.02
CA GLU A 87 5.48 -33.95 -18.81
C GLU A 87 4.11 -34.40 -18.34
N LYS A 88 3.84 -34.34 -17.01
CA LYS A 88 2.65 -34.97 -16.41
C LYS A 88 1.59 -34.01 -15.94
N VAL A 89 1.93 -32.75 -15.67
CA VAL A 89 0.97 -31.74 -15.26
C VAL A 89 0.48 -30.98 -16.50
N PRO A 90 -0.84 -30.96 -16.74
CA PRO A 90 -1.41 -30.26 -17.89
C PRO A 90 -1.19 -28.76 -17.81
N ASN A 91 -1.15 -28.08 -18.96
CA ASN A 91 -1.05 -26.63 -19.11
C ASN A 91 0.23 -26.01 -18.50
N VAL A 92 1.26 -26.80 -18.26
CA VAL A 92 2.57 -26.31 -17.82
C VAL A 92 3.41 -25.93 -19.03
N LYS A 93 3.79 -24.66 -19.11
CA LYS A 93 4.71 -24.11 -20.11
C LYS A 93 6.15 -24.48 -19.79
N GLY A 94 6.51 -24.50 -18.52
CA GLY A 94 7.81 -24.90 -18.03
C GLY A 94 7.98 -24.72 -16.52
N VAL A 95 9.14 -25.18 -16.05
CA VAL A 95 9.57 -25.06 -14.65
C VAL A 95 10.91 -24.34 -14.63
N THR A 96 11.09 -23.40 -13.73
CA THR A 96 12.33 -22.63 -13.59
C THR A 96 12.71 -22.46 -12.14
N THR A 97 14.00 -22.54 -11.87
CA THR A 97 14.59 -22.11 -10.62
C THR A 97 15.17 -20.72 -10.79
N HIS A 98 15.42 -20.05 -9.68
CA HIS A 98 15.87 -18.70 -9.69
C HIS A 98 16.78 -18.45 -8.47
N ILE A 99 17.87 -17.75 -8.69
CA ILE A 99 18.83 -17.38 -7.66
C ILE A 99 19.03 -15.87 -7.76
N ASP A 100 18.68 -15.19 -6.66
CA ASP A 100 18.93 -13.77 -6.48
C ASP A 100 20.24 -13.54 -5.76
N VAL A 101 21.02 -12.59 -6.21
CA VAL A 101 22.26 -12.23 -5.55
C VAL A 101 22.64 -10.78 -5.81
N ASP A 102 23.16 -10.13 -4.77
CA ASP A 102 23.71 -8.79 -4.90
C ASP A 102 25.10 -8.84 -5.55
N GLY A 103 25.35 -7.90 -6.44
CA GLY A 103 26.62 -7.75 -7.12
C GLY A 103 26.97 -6.29 -7.38
N TYR A 104 28.06 -6.08 -8.10
CA TYR A 104 28.50 -4.78 -8.56
C TYR A 104 28.84 -4.82 -10.03
N VAL A 105 28.27 -3.90 -10.78
CA VAL A 105 28.56 -3.72 -12.19
C VAL A 105 29.56 -2.59 -12.38
N ARG A 106 30.56 -2.80 -13.20
CA ARG A 106 31.52 -1.78 -13.62
C ARG A 106 31.35 -1.47 -15.11
N GLY A 107 31.28 -0.19 -15.42
CA GLY A 107 31.25 0.30 -16.81
C GLY A 107 31.93 1.64 -16.96
N PRO A 108 31.79 2.29 -18.14
CA PRO A 108 32.55 3.50 -18.49
C PRO A 108 32.34 4.71 -17.57
N LYS A 109 31.19 4.80 -16.91
CA LYS A 109 30.84 5.95 -16.03
C LYS A 109 31.06 5.68 -14.55
N GLY A 110 31.39 4.46 -14.16
CA GLY A 110 31.62 4.12 -12.76
C GLY A 110 31.19 2.70 -12.42
N SER A 111 30.97 2.48 -11.13
CA SER A 111 30.44 1.20 -10.61
C SER A 111 29.13 1.50 -9.87
N GLU A 112 28.14 0.63 -10.08
CA GLU A 112 26.84 0.66 -9.44
C GLU A 112 26.57 -0.69 -8.76
N SER A 113 25.75 -0.71 -7.72
CA SER A 113 25.20 -1.95 -7.18
C SER A 113 24.24 -2.56 -8.18
N ALA A 114 24.25 -3.88 -8.22
CA ALA A 114 23.42 -4.64 -9.12
C ALA A 114 22.64 -5.71 -8.34
N TYR A 115 21.36 -5.82 -8.64
CA TYR A 115 20.52 -6.95 -8.30
C TYR A 115 20.56 -7.94 -9.46
N VAL A 116 21.02 -9.14 -9.20
CA VAL A 116 21.30 -10.12 -10.23
C VAL A 116 20.32 -11.28 -10.10
N ASP A 117 19.55 -11.50 -11.16
CA ASP A 117 18.62 -12.62 -11.31
C ASP A 117 19.21 -13.69 -12.21
N GLY A 118 19.61 -14.83 -11.63
CA GLY A 118 19.98 -16.02 -12.35
C GLY A 118 18.84 -17.00 -12.51
N SER A 119 18.40 -17.26 -13.73
CA SER A 119 17.27 -18.16 -14.01
C SER A 119 17.36 -18.81 -15.39
N SER A 120 16.33 -19.57 -15.78
CA SER A 120 16.14 -20.02 -17.16
C SER A 120 15.51 -18.92 -18.03
N GLU A 121 15.40 -19.19 -19.35
CA GLU A 121 14.72 -18.31 -20.31
C GLU A 121 13.24 -18.03 -19.94
N LEU A 122 12.67 -18.82 -19.02
CA LEU A 122 11.30 -18.67 -18.57
C LEU A 122 11.10 -17.46 -17.65
N LEU A 123 12.18 -16.90 -17.08
CA LEU A 123 12.11 -15.69 -16.26
C LEU A 123 11.50 -14.50 -17.02
N GLN A 124 11.64 -14.47 -18.37
CA GLN A 124 10.97 -13.45 -19.19
C GLN A 124 9.45 -13.38 -18.98
N TYR A 125 8.81 -14.45 -18.50
CA TYR A 125 7.39 -14.52 -18.23
C TYR A 125 7.04 -14.17 -16.78
N TYR A 126 8.05 -14.08 -15.93
CA TYR A 126 7.87 -13.69 -14.50
C TYR A 126 7.38 -12.26 -14.39
N PHE A 127 7.94 -11.37 -15.16
CA PHE A 127 7.60 -9.96 -15.22
C PHE A 127 6.70 -9.69 -16.44
N ALA A 128 5.48 -10.23 -16.41
CA ALA A 128 4.52 -10.04 -17.49
C ALA A 128 4.16 -8.55 -17.63
N GLY A 129 4.59 -7.93 -18.74
CA GLY A 129 4.35 -6.52 -19.03
C GLY A 129 5.61 -5.69 -19.23
N ASP A 130 6.80 -6.21 -18.87
CA ASP A 130 8.06 -5.55 -19.15
C ASP A 130 8.51 -5.85 -20.58
N GLU A 131 8.25 -4.90 -21.47
CA GLU A 131 8.65 -5.03 -22.88
C GLU A 131 10.18 -4.92 -23.02
N MET A 132 10.74 -5.82 -23.86
CA MET A 132 12.11 -5.66 -24.32
C MET A 132 12.21 -4.39 -25.16
N MET A 133 12.95 -3.40 -24.69
CA MET A 133 13.17 -2.15 -25.40
C MET A 133 14.13 -2.32 -26.60
N ALA A 134 15.13 -3.18 -26.43
CA ALA A 134 16.13 -3.45 -27.46
C ALA A 134 16.73 -4.84 -27.29
N GLY A 135 17.16 -5.44 -28.39
CA GLY A 135 17.80 -6.74 -28.39
C GLY A 135 16.85 -7.92 -28.21
N ARG A 136 17.30 -8.95 -27.50
CA ARG A 136 16.54 -10.17 -27.23
C ARG A 136 16.76 -10.64 -25.80
N TYR A 137 15.86 -11.49 -25.33
CA TYR A 137 16.09 -12.26 -24.09
C TYR A 137 17.04 -13.44 -24.37
N PHE A 138 17.65 -14.00 -23.33
CA PHE A 138 18.44 -15.24 -23.48
C PHE A 138 17.50 -16.44 -23.73
N THR A 139 18.01 -17.44 -24.39
CA THR A 139 17.29 -18.63 -24.86
C THR A 139 17.71 -19.87 -24.06
N ALA A 140 16.94 -20.96 -24.16
CA ALA A 140 17.33 -22.26 -23.60
C ALA A 140 18.77 -22.67 -24.03
N ALA A 141 19.14 -22.41 -25.29
CA ALA A 141 20.51 -22.70 -25.77
C ALA A 141 21.58 -21.83 -25.08
N ASP A 142 21.26 -20.58 -24.71
CA ASP A 142 22.17 -19.74 -23.94
C ASP A 142 22.32 -20.28 -22.49
N CYS A 143 21.24 -20.81 -21.90
CA CYS A 143 21.27 -21.47 -20.61
C CYS A 143 22.06 -22.79 -20.65
N GLU A 144 21.77 -23.69 -21.60
CA GLU A 144 22.45 -24.97 -21.73
C GLU A 144 23.97 -24.83 -21.95
N SER A 145 24.38 -23.80 -22.70
CA SER A 145 25.78 -23.53 -23.00
C SER A 145 26.51 -22.66 -21.98
N ALA A 146 25.82 -22.23 -20.92
CA ALA A 146 26.31 -21.22 -19.97
C ALA A 146 26.96 -20.01 -20.68
N ASN A 147 26.27 -19.48 -21.69
CA ASN A 147 26.74 -18.33 -22.44
C ASN A 147 26.79 -17.11 -21.55
N LYS A 148 27.93 -16.41 -21.53
CA LYS A 148 28.12 -15.18 -20.74
C LYS A 148 27.34 -14.00 -21.33
N VAL A 149 26.02 -14.08 -21.28
CA VAL A 149 25.09 -13.05 -21.76
C VAL A 149 24.22 -12.56 -20.64
N CYS A 150 23.75 -11.31 -20.75
CA CYS A 150 22.81 -10.75 -19.80
C CYS A 150 21.81 -9.80 -20.47
N VAL A 151 20.68 -9.61 -19.81
CA VAL A 151 19.69 -8.59 -20.07
C VAL A 151 19.78 -7.58 -18.91
N VAL A 152 19.70 -6.29 -19.20
CA VAL A 152 19.86 -5.22 -18.20
C VAL A 152 18.66 -4.30 -18.21
N GLY A 153 18.34 -3.71 -17.07
CA GLY A 153 17.31 -2.68 -16.97
C GLY A 153 17.75 -1.38 -17.62
N GLU A 154 16.81 -0.66 -18.25
CA GLU A 154 17.06 0.63 -18.93
C GLU A 154 17.72 1.66 -17.99
N LYS A 155 17.27 1.75 -16.74
CA LYS A 155 17.77 2.70 -15.74
C LYS A 155 19.24 2.46 -15.44
N GLY A 156 19.62 1.20 -15.17
CA GLY A 156 20.99 0.79 -14.93
C GLY A 156 21.89 1.02 -16.16
N ALA A 157 21.40 0.67 -17.35
CA ALA A 157 22.13 0.94 -18.60
C ALA A 157 22.44 2.44 -18.77
N LYS A 158 21.47 3.32 -18.48
CA LYS A 158 21.66 4.77 -18.52
C LYS A 158 22.65 5.27 -17.45
N ALA A 159 22.61 4.70 -16.24
CA ALA A 159 23.52 5.07 -15.16
C ALA A 159 24.98 4.74 -15.53
N ILE A 160 25.24 3.52 -16.00
CA ILE A 160 26.59 3.00 -16.30
C ILE A 160 27.15 3.51 -17.62
N TYR A 161 26.31 3.59 -18.68
CA TYR A 161 26.77 3.95 -20.03
C TYR A 161 26.33 5.35 -20.48
N GLY A 162 25.35 5.96 -19.79
CA GLY A 162 24.74 7.24 -20.18
C GLY A 162 23.72 7.14 -21.31
N THR A 163 23.39 5.93 -21.74
CA THR A 163 22.43 5.63 -22.79
C THR A 163 21.82 4.25 -22.56
N ALA A 164 20.62 4.04 -23.08
CA ALA A 164 19.99 2.71 -23.12
C ALA A 164 20.45 1.89 -24.35
N ASP A 165 21.15 2.49 -25.31
CA ASP A 165 21.70 1.79 -26.48
C ASP A 165 23.02 1.10 -26.10
N VAL A 166 22.88 -0.08 -25.49
CA VAL A 166 24.01 -0.84 -24.92
C VAL A 166 24.06 -2.29 -25.44
N VAL A 167 23.13 -2.72 -26.29
CA VAL A 167 23.14 -4.06 -26.85
C VAL A 167 24.43 -4.31 -27.61
N GLY A 168 25.08 -5.45 -27.33
CA GLY A 168 26.38 -5.84 -27.89
C GLY A 168 27.59 -5.24 -27.14
N LYS A 169 27.40 -4.39 -26.12
CA LYS A 169 28.49 -3.98 -25.22
C LYS A 169 28.72 -5.02 -24.14
N THR A 170 29.89 -4.98 -23.52
CA THR A 170 30.24 -5.84 -22.39
C THR A 170 30.18 -5.07 -21.07
N LEU A 171 29.82 -5.75 -20.00
CA LEU A 171 29.88 -5.23 -18.63
C LEU A 171 30.68 -6.19 -17.74
N ASP A 172 31.41 -5.64 -16.79
CA ASP A 172 32.09 -6.42 -15.76
C ASP A 172 31.15 -6.56 -14.56
N LEU A 173 30.68 -7.78 -14.29
CA LEU A 173 29.84 -8.10 -13.14
C LEU A 173 30.69 -8.79 -12.07
N THR A 174 30.67 -8.26 -10.87
CA THR A 174 31.38 -8.84 -9.70
C THR A 174 30.36 -9.34 -8.68
N ILE A 175 30.41 -10.64 -8.38
CA ILE A 175 29.59 -11.30 -7.34
C ILE A 175 30.55 -12.05 -6.41
N ASN A 176 30.44 -11.89 -5.12
CA ASN A 176 31.29 -12.54 -4.10
C ASN A 176 32.81 -12.39 -4.37
N GLY A 177 33.23 -11.27 -4.97
CA GLY A 177 34.60 -10.98 -5.28
C GLY A 177 35.11 -11.62 -6.60
N ILE A 178 34.29 -12.39 -7.30
CA ILE A 178 34.58 -12.96 -8.62
C ILE A 178 34.02 -12.02 -9.69
N THR A 179 34.87 -11.55 -10.60
CA THR A 179 34.46 -10.68 -11.71
C THR A 179 34.43 -11.47 -13.01
N GLN A 180 33.33 -11.34 -13.73
CA GLN A 180 33.14 -11.91 -15.08
C GLN A 180 32.69 -10.83 -16.04
N GLU A 181 33.21 -10.89 -17.27
CA GLU A 181 32.75 -10.07 -18.38
C GLU A 181 31.55 -10.74 -19.05
N LEU A 182 30.40 -10.02 -19.10
CA LEU A 182 29.16 -10.47 -19.72
C LEU A 182 28.83 -9.60 -20.92
N THR A 183 28.21 -10.17 -21.95
CA THR A 183 27.72 -9.44 -23.13
C THR A 183 26.25 -9.06 -22.91
N ILE A 184 25.93 -7.80 -23.03
CA ILE A 184 24.54 -7.31 -22.98
C ILE A 184 23.86 -7.67 -24.29
N ILE A 185 22.86 -8.54 -24.24
CA ILE A 185 22.11 -8.99 -25.43
C ILE A 185 20.72 -8.35 -25.50
N GLY A 186 20.25 -7.75 -24.41
CA GLY A 186 18.96 -7.09 -24.36
C GLY A 186 18.91 -6.00 -23.30
N VAL A 187 17.98 -5.08 -23.49
CA VAL A 187 17.61 -4.03 -22.54
C VAL A 187 16.12 -4.12 -22.31
N ARG A 188 15.74 -4.29 -21.06
CA ARG A 188 14.34 -4.32 -20.62
C ARG A 188 13.90 -2.90 -20.19
N ALA A 189 12.64 -2.56 -20.39
CA ALA A 189 12.07 -1.35 -19.85
C ALA A 189 12.27 -1.30 -18.32
N ALA A 190 12.51 -0.11 -17.77
CA ALA A 190 12.49 0.04 -16.31
C ALA A 190 11.13 -0.40 -15.78
N TYR A 191 11.11 -1.08 -14.64
CA TYR A 191 9.86 -1.42 -13.97
C TYR A 191 8.95 -0.18 -13.93
N SER A 192 7.76 -0.32 -14.51
CA SER A 192 6.83 0.80 -14.65
C SER A 192 6.20 1.24 -13.32
N GLY A 193 6.41 0.47 -12.26
CA GLY A 193 5.88 0.72 -10.94
C GLY A 193 6.71 1.71 -10.14
N ALA A 194 6.19 2.93 -9.94
CA ALA A 194 6.85 3.94 -9.12
C ALA A 194 7.08 3.48 -7.67
N LEU A 195 6.18 2.63 -7.15
CA LEU A 195 6.30 2.07 -5.81
C LEU A 195 7.41 1.01 -5.76
N PHE A 196 7.50 0.14 -6.76
CA PHE A 196 8.53 -0.90 -6.85
C PHE A 196 9.92 -0.26 -6.99
N ALA A 197 10.05 0.76 -7.83
CA ALA A 197 11.27 1.54 -7.96
C ALA A 197 11.70 2.25 -6.65
N LEU A 198 10.73 2.64 -5.82
CA LEU A 198 11.00 3.24 -4.52
C LEU A 198 11.46 2.21 -3.48
N LEU A 199 10.93 0.99 -3.52
CA LEU A 199 11.21 -0.09 -2.57
C LEU A 199 12.53 -0.82 -2.90
N MET A 200 12.79 -1.08 -4.19
CA MET A 200 13.98 -1.79 -4.66
C MET A 200 15.21 -0.89 -4.84
N GLY A 201 15.04 0.43 -4.72
CA GLY A 201 16.16 1.38 -4.80
C GLY A 201 16.61 1.69 -6.22
N ASP A 202 17.85 2.17 -6.33
CA ASP A 202 18.48 2.59 -7.58
C ASP A 202 19.46 1.54 -8.15
N GLU A 203 19.34 0.28 -7.73
CA GLU A 203 20.20 -0.80 -8.18
C GLU A 203 19.97 -1.13 -9.65
N MET A 204 21.00 -1.65 -10.29
CA MET A 204 20.93 -2.08 -11.67
C MET A 204 20.41 -3.53 -11.74
N ASP A 205 19.27 -3.74 -12.38
CA ASP A 205 18.79 -5.10 -12.66
C ASP A 205 19.64 -5.77 -13.73
N VAL A 206 20.11 -6.97 -13.44
CA VAL A 206 20.89 -7.81 -14.35
C VAL A 206 20.31 -9.22 -14.35
N GLU A 207 19.69 -9.61 -15.44
CA GLU A 207 19.15 -10.96 -15.62
C GLU A 207 20.13 -11.79 -16.47
N MET A 208 20.41 -13.01 -16.04
CA MET A 208 21.37 -13.88 -16.72
C MET A 208 21.02 -15.36 -16.58
N PRO A 209 21.52 -16.25 -17.46
CA PRO A 209 21.33 -17.68 -17.29
C PRO A 209 21.87 -18.17 -15.94
N ILE A 210 21.07 -18.95 -15.19
CA ILE A 210 21.46 -19.51 -13.88
C ILE A 210 22.72 -20.37 -13.99
N THR A 211 22.92 -21.04 -15.14
CA THR A 211 24.09 -21.85 -15.41
C THR A 211 25.39 -21.02 -15.44
N VAL A 212 25.33 -19.74 -15.74
CA VAL A 212 26.47 -18.81 -15.63
C VAL A 212 26.85 -18.58 -14.19
N LEU A 213 25.85 -18.45 -13.27
CA LEU A 213 26.10 -18.35 -11.83
C LEU A 213 26.81 -19.60 -11.30
N GLY A 214 26.34 -20.79 -11.71
CA GLY A 214 26.98 -22.04 -11.34
C GLY A 214 28.40 -22.18 -11.93
N ALA A 215 28.53 -22.03 -13.24
CA ALA A 215 29.80 -22.31 -13.93
C ALA A 215 30.93 -21.32 -13.62
N TYR A 216 30.59 -20.02 -13.39
CA TYR A 216 31.60 -18.96 -13.30
C TYR A 216 31.67 -18.24 -11.96
N TYR A 217 30.63 -18.36 -11.12
CA TYR A 217 30.60 -17.73 -9.80
C TYR A 217 30.55 -18.75 -8.67
N GLY A 218 30.39 -20.05 -8.97
CA GLY A 218 30.47 -21.15 -8.00
C GLY A 218 29.22 -21.32 -7.14
N PHE A 219 28.07 -20.88 -7.62
CA PHE A 219 26.79 -21.16 -6.96
C PHE A 219 26.36 -22.60 -7.19
N ASP A 220 25.77 -23.22 -6.18
CA ASP A 220 25.09 -24.49 -6.34
C ASP A 220 23.72 -24.23 -7.00
N THR A 221 23.54 -24.71 -8.22
CA THR A 221 22.32 -24.56 -9.01
C THR A 221 21.42 -25.78 -8.96
N ASP A 222 21.88 -26.86 -8.32
CA ASP A 222 21.17 -28.14 -8.22
C ASP A 222 20.48 -28.33 -6.87
N ASP A 223 20.86 -27.51 -5.88
CA ASP A 223 20.30 -27.54 -4.52
C ASP A 223 19.06 -26.65 -4.41
N ASN A 224 17.94 -27.12 -4.97
CA ASN A 224 16.74 -26.32 -5.08
C ASN A 224 15.74 -26.67 -3.97
N THR A 225 15.43 -25.73 -3.10
CA THR A 225 14.33 -25.79 -2.13
C THR A 225 13.09 -25.04 -2.59
N PHE A 226 13.21 -24.30 -3.70
CA PHE A 226 12.19 -23.47 -4.30
C PHE A 226 12.30 -23.47 -5.83
N PHE A 227 11.16 -23.47 -6.51
CA PHE A 227 11.09 -23.32 -7.96
C PHE A 227 9.74 -22.73 -8.39
N TYR A 228 9.71 -22.14 -9.58
CA TYR A 228 8.48 -21.67 -10.21
C TYR A 228 7.98 -22.61 -11.28
N VAL A 229 6.68 -22.84 -11.30
CA VAL A 229 5.97 -23.48 -12.41
C VAL A 229 5.24 -22.39 -13.19
N VAL A 230 5.53 -22.31 -14.48
CA VAL A 230 4.91 -21.37 -15.40
C VAL A 230 3.81 -22.09 -16.16
N GLY A 231 2.57 -21.60 -16.04
CA GLY A 231 1.41 -22.10 -16.77
C GLY A 231 1.24 -21.42 -18.13
N GLU A 232 0.33 -21.94 -18.94
CA GLU A 232 -0.04 -21.32 -20.21
C GLU A 232 -0.91 -20.08 -19.99
N THR A 233 -1.77 -20.09 -18.97
CA THR A 233 -2.63 -18.98 -18.59
C THR A 233 -2.65 -18.76 -17.07
N ALA A 234 -3.01 -17.54 -16.64
CA ALA A 234 -3.18 -17.24 -15.22
C ALA A 234 -4.31 -18.03 -14.53
N GLU A 235 -5.32 -18.48 -15.30
CA GLU A 235 -6.44 -19.26 -14.78
C GLU A 235 -6.04 -20.69 -14.40
N ASP A 236 -4.98 -21.23 -14.99
CA ASP A 236 -4.50 -22.59 -14.74
C ASP A 236 -3.65 -22.73 -13.47
N VAL A 237 -3.13 -21.60 -12.94
CA VAL A 237 -2.08 -21.56 -11.89
C VAL A 237 -2.46 -22.37 -10.64
N GLU A 238 -3.71 -22.27 -10.19
CA GLU A 238 -4.15 -22.99 -8.99
C GLU A 238 -4.18 -24.50 -9.18
N GLN A 239 -4.69 -24.95 -10.32
CA GLN A 239 -4.73 -26.36 -10.68
C GLN A 239 -3.32 -26.93 -10.91
N ILE A 240 -2.46 -26.18 -11.60
CA ILE A 240 -1.06 -26.55 -11.84
C ILE A 240 -0.31 -26.72 -10.52
N ALA A 241 -0.51 -25.81 -9.56
CA ALA A 241 0.13 -25.88 -8.25
C ALA A 241 -0.27 -27.15 -7.49
N GLU A 242 -1.59 -27.42 -7.42
CA GLU A 242 -2.09 -28.61 -6.74
C GLU A 242 -1.63 -29.92 -7.41
N ASP A 243 -1.66 -30.01 -8.73
CA ASP A 243 -1.25 -31.20 -9.46
C ASP A 243 0.26 -31.42 -9.35
N SER A 244 1.07 -30.35 -9.38
CA SER A 244 2.51 -30.40 -9.14
C SER A 244 2.84 -30.92 -7.74
N ILE A 245 2.17 -30.41 -6.71
CA ILE A 245 2.37 -30.89 -5.33
C ILE A 245 1.97 -32.37 -5.21
N ARG A 246 0.83 -32.77 -5.75
CA ARG A 246 0.41 -34.20 -5.71
C ARG A 246 1.42 -35.12 -6.40
N LEU A 247 2.01 -34.64 -7.49
CA LEU A 247 3.05 -35.38 -8.19
C LEU A 247 4.31 -35.53 -7.32
N LEU A 248 4.78 -34.43 -6.72
CA LEU A 248 5.94 -34.43 -5.82
C LEU A 248 5.70 -35.26 -4.57
N GLU A 249 4.55 -35.14 -3.91
CA GLU A 249 4.19 -35.99 -2.77
C GLU A 249 4.25 -37.49 -3.09
N THR A 250 3.84 -37.84 -4.32
CA THR A 250 3.90 -39.22 -4.79
C THR A 250 5.32 -39.68 -5.07
N ARG A 251 6.16 -38.83 -5.67
CA ARG A 251 7.56 -39.13 -6.00
C ARG A 251 8.42 -39.29 -4.73
N TYR A 252 8.22 -38.42 -3.75
CA TYR A 252 8.97 -38.44 -2.48
C TYR A 252 8.34 -39.35 -1.41
N GLY A 253 7.14 -39.89 -1.65
CA GLY A 253 6.45 -40.78 -0.69
C GLY A 253 5.92 -40.10 0.54
N VAL A 254 5.74 -38.77 0.52
CA VAL A 254 5.32 -37.91 1.66
C VAL A 254 3.87 -37.46 1.56
N ARG A 255 3.01 -38.29 1.00
CA ARG A 255 1.61 -37.96 0.74
C ARG A 255 0.84 -37.67 2.02
N GLY A 256 0.27 -36.45 2.09
CA GLY A 256 -0.52 -36.00 3.25
C GLY A 256 0.32 -35.49 4.42
N GLU A 257 1.65 -35.34 4.27
CA GLU A 257 2.53 -34.76 5.31
C GLU A 257 2.66 -33.24 5.26
N ASP A 258 1.99 -32.59 4.30
CA ASP A 258 1.99 -31.13 4.10
C ASP A 258 3.41 -30.52 3.99
N ARG A 259 4.31 -31.21 3.27
CA ARG A 259 5.73 -30.86 3.14
C ARG A 259 5.98 -29.72 2.16
N PHE A 260 5.08 -29.50 1.22
CA PHE A 260 5.22 -28.51 0.14
C PHE A 260 4.29 -27.33 0.37
N GLY A 261 4.79 -26.12 0.10
CA GLY A 261 4.03 -24.90 0.14
C GLY A 261 3.85 -24.31 -1.26
N ILE A 262 2.85 -23.44 -1.38
CA ILE A 262 2.57 -22.68 -2.59
C ILE A 262 2.83 -21.21 -2.28
N GLU A 263 3.60 -20.56 -3.13
CA GLU A 263 3.81 -19.12 -3.13
C GLU A 263 3.17 -18.52 -4.39
N LYS A 264 2.28 -17.58 -4.18
CA LYS A 264 1.62 -16.82 -5.25
C LYS A 264 1.92 -15.35 -5.03
N ALA A 265 2.12 -14.58 -6.09
CA ALA A 265 2.27 -13.13 -5.99
C ALA A 265 1.05 -12.47 -5.28
N SER A 266 -0.14 -13.06 -5.43
CA SER A 266 -1.35 -12.65 -4.71
C SER A 266 -1.23 -12.78 -3.18
N THR A 267 -0.47 -13.75 -2.68
CA THR A 267 -0.23 -13.96 -1.23
C THR A 267 0.58 -12.80 -0.65
N ASP A 268 1.57 -12.32 -1.37
CA ASP A 268 2.40 -11.17 -0.97
C ASP A 268 1.59 -9.88 -0.97
N VAL A 269 0.69 -9.69 -1.95
CA VAL A 269 -0.28 -8.58 -1.98
C VAL A 269 -1.18 -8.62 -0.74
N ASP A 270 -1.67 -9.78 -0.36
CA ASP A 270 -2.53 -9.94 0.80
C ASP A 270 -1.79 -9.68 2.11
N MET A 271 -0.55 -10.18 2.25
CA MET A 271 0.31 -9.91 3.39
C MET A 271 0.62 -8.41 3.51
N PHE A 272 1.00 -7.75 2.43
CA PHE A 272 1.25 -6.32 2.39
C PHE A 272 -0.01 -5.51 2.72
N SER A 273 -1.16 -5.93 2.17
CA SER A 273 -2.46 -5.32 2.46
C SER A 273 -2.83 -5.44 3.94
N ASN A 274 -2.52 -6.55 4.59
CA ASN A 274 -2.76 -6.75 6.01
C ASN A 274 -1.89 -5.82 6.87
N ILE A 275 -0.61 -5.66 6.52
CA ILE A 275 0.29 -4.72 7.19
C ILE A 275 -0.26 -3.28 7.06
N LEU A 276 -0.66 -2.86 5.86
CA LEU A 276 -1.25 -1.55 5.63
C LEU A 276 -2.56 -1.36 6.42
N ASN A 277 -3.39 -2.40 6.53
CA ASN A 277 -4.60 -2.35 7.35
C ASN A 277 -4.28 -2.15 8.83
N ILE A 278 -3.28 -2.85 9.38
CA ILE A 278 -2.84 -2.68 10.78
C ILE A 278 -2.38 -1.24 11.02
N VAL A 279 -1.53 -0.70 10.14
CA VAL A 279 -1.04 0.69 10.22
C VAL A 279 -2.22 1.68 10.14
N THR A 280 -3.15 1.45 9.22
CA THR A 280 -4.34 2.29 9.06
C THR A 280 -5.23 2.29 10.32
N VAL A 281 -5.44 1.14 10.93
CA VAL A 281 -6.19 1.01 12.20
C VAL A 281 -5.48 1.76 13.32
N PHE A 282 -4.17 1.59 13.46
CA PHE A 282 -3.37 2.27 14.47
C PHE A 282 -3.44 3.79 14.34
N VAL A 283 -3.22 4.32 13.13
CA VAL A 283 -3.28 5.78 12.89
C VAL A 283 -4.71 6.30 13.05
N SER A 284 -5.73 5.53 12.65
CA SER A 284 -7.13 5.89 12.90
C SER A 284 -7.44 6.00 14.39
N PHE A 285 -6.85 5.14 15.22
CA PHE A 285 -6.99 5.22 16.67
C PHE A 285 -6.34 6.49 17.25
N VAL A 286 -5.14 6.85 16.80
CA VAL A 286 -4.46 8.11 17.19
C VAL A 286 -5.28 9.33 16.78
N ALA A 287 -5.81 9.31 15.56
CA ALA A 287 -6.67 10.38 15.06
C ALA A 287 -8.00 10.50 15.85
N MET A 288 -8.56 9.38 16.30
CA MET A 288 -9.74 9.37 17.19
C MET A 288 -9.44 10.08 18.50
N ILE A 289 -8.27 9.88 19.10
CA ILE A 289 -7.84 10.60 20.30
C ILE A 289 -7.75 12.11 20.00
N SER A 290 -7.15 12.48 18.89
CA SER A 290 -7.04 13.89 18.46
C SER A 290 -8.42 14.54 18.26
N LEU A 291 -9.36 13.80 17.67
CA LEU A 291 -10.75 14.26 17.54
C LEU A 291 -11.46 14.39 18.88
N ALA A 292 -11.22 13.49 19.83
CA ALA A 292 -11.78 13.60 21.18
C ALA A 292 -11.27 14.87 21.88
N VAL A 293 -9.98 15.19 21.76
CA VAL A 293 -9.39 16.45 22.27
C VAL A 293 -10.04 17.66 21.59
N GLY A 294 -10.21 17.62 20.27
CA GLY A 294 -10.95 18.65 19.52
C GLY A 294 -12.40 18.80 20.01
N GLY A 295 -13.07 17.68 20.29
CA GLY A 295 -14.43 17.66 20.88
C GLY A 295 -14.52 18.30 22.26
N VAL A 296 -13.54 18.08 23.13
CA VAL A 296 -13.43 18.80 24.41
C VAL A 296 -13.28 20.30 24.19
N GLY A 297 -12.53 20.70 23.15
CA GLY A 297 -12.45 22.11 22.73
C GLY A 297 -13.82 22.68 22.35
N VAL A 298 -14.64 21.93 21.57
CA VAL A 298 -16.03 22.31 21.25
C VAL A 298 -16.86 22.48 22.55
N MET A 299 -16.79 21.52 23.45
CA MET A 299 -17.51 21.56 24.73
C MET A 299 -17.16 22.81 25.55
N ASN A 300 -15.86 23.14 25.67
CA ASN A 300 -15.40 24.31 26.41
C ASN A 300 -15.93 25.62 25.80
N ILE A 301 -15.93 25.75 24.48
CA ILE A 301 -16.46 26.95 23.82
C ILE A 301 -17.97 27.05 23.98
N MET A 302 -18.68 25.94 23.90
CA MET A 302 -20.10 25.91 24.12
C MET A 302 -20.45 26.34 25.53
N PHE A 303 -19.65 25.98 26.56
CA PHE A 303 -19.83 26.47 27.92
C PHE A 303 -19.68 27.97 28.01
N VAL A 304 -18.66 28.54 27.40
CA VAL A 304 -18.46 30.01 27.42
C VAL A 304 -19.60 30.70 26.64
N SER A 305 -20.00 30.18 25.47
CA SER A 305 -21.14 30.73 24.72
C SER A 305 -22.45 30.71 25.51
N VAL A 306 -22.72 29.63 26.25
CA VAL A 306 -23.89 29.55 27.13
C VAL A 306 -23.82 30.58 28.24
N SER A 307 -22.64 30.75 28.87
CA SER A 307 -22.43 31.73 29.94
C SER A 307 -22.62 33.18 29.45
N GLU A 308 -22.03 33.52 28.28
CA GLU A 308 -22.17 34.84 27.67
C GLU A 308 -23.62 35.17 27.27
N ARG A 309 -24.46 34.17 27.00
CA ARG A 309 -25.87 34.31 26.56
C ARG A 309 -26.89 33.93 27.64
N THR A 310 -26.46 33.77 28.86
CA THR A 310 -27.33 33.36 29.97
C THR A 310 -28.59 34.24 30.08
N ARG A 311 -28.45 35.57 29.95
CA ARG A 311 -29.57 36.53 30.00
C ARG A 311 -30.54 36.37 28.82
N GLU A 312 -30.01 36.16 27.60
CA GLU A 312 -30.80 35.89 26.38
C GLU A 312 -31.62 34.61 26.51
N ILE A 313 -31.02 33.55 27.05
CA ILE A 313 -31.68 32.27 27.31
C ILE A 313 -32.79 32.47 28.35
N GLY A 314 -32.53 33.25 29.39
CA GLY A 314 -33.50 33.58 30.42
C GLY A 314 -34.72 34.31 29.86
N ILE A 315 -34.51 35.32 29.00
CA ILE A 315 -35.59 36.07 28.34
C ILE A 315 -36.44 35.14 27.47
N ARG A 316 -35.80 34.29 26.64
CA ARG A 316 -36.52 33.32 25.79
C ARG A 316 -37.37 32.36 26.62
N LYS A 317 -36.86 31.88 27.74
CA LYS A 317 -37.61 31.00 28.65
C LYS A 317 -38.77 31.71 29.33
N ALA A 318 -38.55 32.96 29.76
CA ALA A 318 -39.61 33.78 30.36
C ALA A 318 -40.77 34.04 29.39
N LEU A 319 -40.44 34.12 28.07
CA LEU A 319 -41.41 34.21 26.96
C LEU A 319 -42.05 32.88 26.55
N GLY A 320 -41.75 31.77 27.26
CA GLY A 320 -42.40 30.48 27.04
C GLY A 320 -41.66 29.53 26.08
N ALA A 321 -40.41 29.79 25.74
CA ALA A 321 -39.62 28.87 24.92
C ALA A 321 -39.44 27.50 25.59
N LYS A 322 -39.73 26.42 24.83
CA LYS A 322 -39.56 25.04 25.32
C LYS A 322 -38.07 24.70 25.49
N THR A 323 -37.75 24.03 26.61
CA THR A 323 -36.37 23.52 26.89
C THR A 323 -35.76 22.78 25.72
N LYS A 324 -36.55 21.94 25.00
CA LYS A 324 -36.12 21.22 23.84
C LYS A 324 -35.67 22.12 22.68
N SER A 325 -36.35 23.27 22.48
CA SER A 325 -35.98 24.22 21.41
C SER A 325 -34.64 24.88 21.68
N ILE A 326 -34.36 25.26 22.93
CA ILE A 326 -33.08 25.82 23.33
C ILE A 326 -31.98 24.79 23.21
N MET A 327 -32.21 23.56 23.69
CA MET A 327 -31.26 22.48 23.56
C MET A 327 -30.90 22.17 22.05
N MET A 328 -31.92 22.10 21.18
CA MET A 328 -31.73 21.87 19.77
C MET A 328 -30.95 22.97 19.05
N GLN A 329 -31.14 24.22 19.46
CA GLN A 329 -30.41 25.37 18.95
C GLN A 329 -28.89 25.22 19.20
N PHE A 330 -28.49 24.94 20.45
CA PHE A 330 -27.10 24.79 20.84
C PHE A 330 -26.49 23.53 20.25
N LEU A 331 -27.24 22.42 20.14
CA LEU A 331 -26.81 21.22 19.46
C LEU A 331 -26.56 21.46 17.97
N ALA A 332 -27.44 22.22 17.30
CA ALA A 332 -27.24 22.58 15.89
C ALA A 332 -25.99 23.46 15.74
N GLU A 333 -25.72 24.39 16.67
CA GLU A 333 -24.50 25.21 16.64
C GLU A 333 -23.24 24.34 16.75
N ALA A 334 -23.18 23.39 17.67
CA ALA A 334 -22.08 22.46 17.81
C ALA A 334 -21.90 21.58 16.54
N ALA A 335 -23.01 21.04 16.05
CA ALA A 335 -22.98 20.18 14.84
C ALA A 335 -22.50 20.95 13.60
N ILE A 336 -22.86 22.21 13.44
CA ILE A 336 -22.42 23.05 12.32
C ILE A 336 -20.92 23.34 12.41
N ILE A 337 -20.40 23.67 13.60
CA ILE A 337 -18.98 23.91 13.81
C ILE A 337 -18.16 22.66 13.44
N THR A 338 -18.61 21.49 13.91
CA THR A 338 -17.89 20.23 13.64
C THR A 338 -18.05 19.78 12.20
N LEU A 339 -19.19 20.02 11.57
CA LEU A 339 -19.41 19.73 10.14
C LEU A 339 -18.49 20.60 9.26
N LEU A 340 -18.41 21.91 9.54
CA LEU A 340 -17.51 22.81 8.81
C LEU A 340 -16.05 22.42 8.99
N GLY A 341 -15.63 22.11 10.23
CA GLY A 341 -14.31 21.57 10.50
C GLY A 341 -14.06 20.25 9.77
N GLY A 342 -15.06 19.38 9.72
CA GLY A 342 -15.04 18.12 8.99
C GLY A 342 -14.84 18.31 7.49
N VAL A 343 -15.63 19.16 6.86
CA VAL A 343 -15.51 19.45 5.41
C VAL A 343 -14.12 20.02 5.07
N ILE A 344 -13.65 20.98 5.87
CA ILE A 344 -12.32 21.56 5.68
C ILE A 344 -11.25 20.47 5.88
N GLY A 345 -11.39 19.63 6.91
CA GLY A 345 -10.49 18.50 7.17
C GLY A 345 -10.44 17.49 6.01
N ILE A 346 -11.61 17.17 5.43
CA ILE A 346 -11.69 16.28 4.25
C ILE A 346 -10.95 16.90 3.06
N VAL A 347 -11.19 18.16 2.76
CA VAL A 347 -10.52 18.84 1.63
C VAL A 347 -9.01 18.88 1.85
N LEU A 348 -8.56 19.29 3.04
CA LEU A 348 -7.14 19.34 3.35
C LEU A 348 -6.49 17.95 3.35
N GLY A 349 -7.11 16.96 3.97
CA GLY A 349 -6.60 15.59 4.00
C GLY A 349 -6.51 14.96 2.62
N SER A 350 -7.54 15.14 1.78
CA SER A 350 -7.54 14.67 0.39
C SER A 350 -6.47 15.37 -0.44
N THR A 351 -6.32 16.68 -0.31
CA THR A 351 -5.29 17.44 -1.05
C THR A 351 -3.89 17.00 -0.63
N LEU A 352 -3.63 16.86 0.67
CA LEU A 352 -2.34 16.39 1.17
C LEU A 352 -2.04 14.96 0.71
N ALA A 353 -3.04 14.05 0.71
CA ALA A 353 -2.88 12.71 0.19
C ALA A 353 -2.50 12.71 -1.30
N MET A 354 -3.19 13.52 -2.12
CA MET A 354 -2.88 13.65 -3.55
C MET A 354 -1.46 14.20 -3.78
N VAL A 355 -1.03 15.17 -3.00
CA VAL A 355 0.33 15.74 -3.11
C VAL A 355 1.38 14.69 -2.74
N VAL A 356 1.20 14.00 -1.60
CA VAL A 356 2.16 12.97 -1.15
C VAL A 356 2.25 11.83 -2.16
N CYS A 357 1.11 11.26 -2.57
CA CYS A 357 1.10 10.17 -3.55
C CYS A 357 1.63 10.63 -4.92
N GLY A 358 1.35 11.87 -5.33
CA GLY A 358 1.88 12.44 -6.57
C GLY A 358 3.40 12.58 -6.55
N ILE A 359 4.01 12.93 -5.41
CA ILE A 359 5.48 12.94 -5.24
C ILE A 359 6.03 11.51 -5.31
N MET A 360 5.30 10.53 -4.78
CA MET A 360 5.68 9.12 -4.81
C MET A 360 5.38 8.43 -6.15
N GLY A 361 4.76 9.14 -7.12
CA GLY A 361 4.54 8.65 -8.48
C GLY A 361 3.27 7.81 -8.69
N PHE A 362 2.35 7.74 -7.71
CA PHE A 362 1.08 7.03 -7.86
C PHE A 362 -0.13 7.89 -7.44
N ALA A 363 -1.35 7.40 -7.68
CA ALA A 363 -2.57 8.13 -7.39
C ALA A 363 -3.11 7.82 -5.99
N ALA A 364 -3.46 8.86 -5.21
CA ALA A 364 -4.21 8.68 -3.97
C ALA A 364 -5.65 8.25 -4.29
N GLU A 365 -6.18 7.27 -3.57
CA GLU A 365 -7.56 6.85 -3.71
C GLU A 365 -8.44 7.34 -2.57
N VAL A 366 -9.26 8.36 -2.85
CA VAL A 366 -10.25 8.90 -1.91
C VAL A 366 -11.59 8.23 -2.12
N LYS A 367 -11.91 7.20 -1.35
CA LYS A 367 -13.21 6.51 -1.43
C LYS A 367 -14.34 7.35 -0.86
N ILE A 368 -15.48 7.38 -1.56
CA ILE A 368 -16.70 8.07 -1.08
C ILE A 368 -17.14 7.55 0.30
N SER A 369 -16.99 6.25 0.55
CA SER A 369 -17.26 5.65 1.85
C SER A 369 -16.44 6.26 2.98
N THR A 370 -15.16 6.55 2.75
CA THR A 370 -14.27 7.20 3.72
C THR A 370 -14.73 8.63 4.02
N VAL A 371 -15.13 9.39 3.00
CA VAL A 371 -15.67 10.74 3.14
C VAL A 371 -16.97 10.74 3.95
N LEU A 372 -17.89 9.81 3.65
CA LEU A 372 -19.14 9.66 4.39
C LEU A 372 -18.91 9.29 5.86
N LEU A 373 -18.04 8.31 6.13
CA LEU A 373 -17.67 7.90 7.48
C LEU A 373 -17.05 9.07 8.28
N ALA A 374 -16.12 9.80 7.68
CA ALA A 374 -15.49 10.96 8.30
C ALA A 374 -16.53 12.07 8.64
N THR A 375 -17.47 12.31 7.72
CA THR A 375 -18.56 13.31 7.93
C THR A 375 -19.50 12.86 9.05
N MET A 376 -19.91 11.59 9.06
CA MET A 376 -20.76 11.03 10.12
C MET A 376 -20.04 11.10 11.48
N PHE A 377 -18.78 10.74 11.53
CA PHE A 377 -18.00 10.72 12.77
C PHE A 377 -17.77 12.14 13.32
N SER A 378 -17.45 13.09 12.44
CA SER A 378 -17.35 14.51 12.81
C SER A 378 -18.65 15.05 13.43
N SER A 379 -19.78 14.75 12.78
CA SER A 379 -21.10 15.17 13.26
C SER A 379 -21.45 14.51 14.60
N ALA A 380 -21.15 13.22 14.75
CA ALA A 380 -21.39 12.49 16.01
C ALA A 380 -20.58 13.09 17.17
N ILE A 381 -19.33 13.46 16.96
CA ILE A 381 -18.49 14.15 17.96
C ILE A 381 -19.09 15.50 18.35
N GLY A 382 -19.51 16.29 17.36
CA GLY A 382 -20.16 17.57 17.64
C GLY A 382 -21.42 17.43 18.50
N ILE A 383 -22.26 16.46 18.19
CA ILE A 383 -23.47 16.18 18.98
C ILE A 383 -23.10 15.66 20.37
N PHE A 384 -22.16 14.73 20.48
CA PHE A 384 -21.76 14.13 21.76
C PHE A 384 -21.20 15.20 22.74
N PHE A 385 -20.20 15.96 22.31
CA PHE A 385 -19.55 16.97 23.13
C PHE A 385 -20.40 18.25 23.29
N GLY A 386 -21.30 18.54 22.35
CA GLY A 386 -22.25 19.64 22.43
C GLY A 386 -23.46 19.35 23.33
N MET A 387 -23.77 18.06 23.58
CA MET A 387 -24.98 17.67 24.33
C MET A 387 -24.99 18.15 25.78
N TYR A 388 -23.86 18.03 26.48
CA TYR A 388 -23.77 18.41 27.89
C TYR A 388 -23.95 19.92 28.09
N PRO A 389 -23.22 20.84 27.41
CA PRO A 389 -23.44 22.27 27.51
C PRO A 389 -24.82 22.69 27.03
N ALA A 390 -25.35 22.09 25.96
CA ALA A 390 -26.71 22.39 25.49
C ALA A 390 -27.79 22.03 26.52
N LYS A 391 -27.64 20.87 27.19
CA LYS A 391 -28.55 20.48 28.27
C LYS A 391 -28.46 21.43 29.45
N LYS A 392 -27.25 21.87 29.84
CA LYS A 392 -27.03 22.84 30.91
C LYS A 392 -27.69 24.19 30.59
N ALA A 393 -27.50 24.71 29.37
CA ALA A 393 -28.17 25.92 28.90
C ALA A 393 -29.70 25.80 28.95
N ALA A 394 -30.22 24.66 28.50
CA ALA A 394 -31.65 24.40 28.48
C ALA A 394 -32.26 24.18 29.86
N SER A 395 -31.51 23.87 30.90
CA SER A 395 -31.98 23.67 32.27
C SER A 395 -31.94 24.91 33.14
N LEU A 396 -31.31 26.01 32.70
CA LEU A 396 -31.22 27.28 33.50
C LEU A 396 -32.57 27.79 33.90
N PRO A 397 -32.83 28.11 35.23
CA PRO A 397 -34.04 28.75 35.66
C PRO A 397 -34.14 30.21 35.15
N PRO A 398 -35.29 30.68 34.64
CA PRO A 398 -35.42 32.06 34.12
C PRO A 398 -35.03 33.14 35.12
N ILE A 399 -35.36 32.94 36.39
CA ILE A 399 -35.08 33.90 37.47
C ILE A 399 -33.57 34.06 37.72
N GLU A 400 -32.84 32.94 37.75
CA GLU A 400 -31.38 32.94 37.93
C GLU A 400 -30.67 33.53 36.70
N ALA A 401 -31.16 33.19 35.51
CA ALA A 401 -30.60 33.70 34.27
C ALA A 401 -30.77 35.21 34.06
N LEU A 402 -31.85 35.81 34.61
CA LEU A 402 -32.09 37.25 34.56
C LEU A 402 -31.39 38.04 35.69
N ARG A 403 -30.97 37.35 36.75
CA ARG A 403 -30.27 37.93 37.90
C ARG A 403 -28.76 38.02 37.72
N HIS A 404 -28.21 37.34 36.74
CA HIS A 404 -26.80 37.44 36.35
C HIS A 404 -26.56 38.78 35.64
N VAL A 405 -25.87 39.67 36.36
CA VAL A 405 -25.35 40.96 35.86
C VAL A 405 -23.97 40.73 35.27
#